data_aa838121655622363404a1ec4850537f
#
_entry.id   aa838121655622363404a1ec4850537f
#
_cell.length_a   1.000
_cell.length_b   1.000
_cell.length_c   1.000
_cell.angle_alpha   90.00
_cell.angle_beta   90.00
_cell.angle_gamma   90.00
#
_symmetry.space_group_name_H-M   'P 1'
#
loop_
_entity.id
_entity.type
_entity.pdbx_description
1 polymer ?
#
loop_
_entity_poly.entity_id
_entity_poly.type
_entity_poly.pdbx_seq_one_letter_code
_entity_poly.pdbx_strand_id
1 'polypeptide(L)'
;MIKRLMPVLAAGLLIAASAGCSSSSQSPAPAGQQKIMVFAAASLKQTFTKIGDQFSKDNPGASVEFSFAGSSDLVTQLTQGAHADVFASADTKNMDKAAQAGLLAGSPVNFASNTLTIAVAPGNPKSINAFQDLTKPGLNVVVCAPQVPCGSATQTVETKTGIKLTPVSEESSVTDVLNKVTSGQADAGVVYVTDAAGAGDKVAAVSFPEAAGAVNTYPIATLKGSGNSSLAQKFVDTVTGPAGQQILTQAGFGKP
;
A
#
# COMPACT_ATOMS: atom_id res chain seq x y z
N MET A 1 27.78 -16.14 71.15
CA MET A 1 28.13 -17.30 72.01
C MET A 1 27.94 -18.55 71.20
N ILE A 2 29.05 -19.33 71.14
CA ILE A 2 29.20 -20.77 70.99
C ILE A 2 28.82 -21.34 69.61
N LYS A 3 29.76 -21.53 68.70
CA LYS A 3 30.80 -22.59 68.46
C LYS A 3 30.24 -24.02 68.49
N ARG A 4 30.41 -24.73 67.32
CA ARG A 4 31.16 -26.03 67.16
C ARG A 4 30.88 -26.52 65.72
N LEU A 5 31.84 -26.60 64.82
CA LEU A 5 32.93 -27.59 64.56
C LEU A 5 32.43 -28.97 64.20
N MET A 6 32.64 -29.28 62.91
CA MET A 6 33.25 -30.39 62.14
C MET A 6 33.27 -31.84 62.79
N PRO A 7 33.47 -32.96 62.05
CA PRO A 7 34.28 -33.22 60.81
C PRO A 7 33.68 -34.21 59.80
N VAL A 8 34.14 -34.08 58.53
CA VAL A 8 34.85 -35.05 57.62
C VAL A 8 34.50 -36.54 57.69
N LEU A 9 34.14 -37.09 56.55
CA LEU A 9 34.72 -38.35 56.04
C LEU A 9 34.58 -38.46 54.50
N ALA A 10 35.72 -38.72 53.84
CA ALA A 10 35.87 -38.97 52.41
C ALA A 10 35.55 -40.41 52.09
N ALA A 11 34.95 -40.68 50.95
CA ALA A 11 35.04 -41.95 50.25
C ALA A 11 34.96 -41.73 48.76
N GLY A 12 36.07 -41.96 48.08
CA GLY A 12 36.20 -41.88 46.65
C GLY A 12 35.58 -43.09 45.97
N LEU A 13 35.00 -42.83 44.78
CA LEU A 13 34.75 -43.90 43.82
C LEU A 13 35.03 -43.36 42.41
N LEU A 14 36.09 -43.89 41.81
CA LEU A 14 36.45 -43.76 40.42
C LEU A 14 35.39 -44.47 39.54
N ILE A 15 34.76 -43.77 38.62
CA ILE A 15 33.99 -44.38 37.52
C ILE A 15 34.47 -43.80 36.20
N ALA A 16 34.85 -44.69 35.32
CA ALA A 16 35.51 -44.53 34.05
C ALA A 16 34.72 -43.67 33.06
N ALA A 17 35.42 -42.84 32.33
CA ALA A 17 34.96 -42.12 31.17
C ALA A 17 34.64 -43.05 30.00
N SER A 18 33.40 -43.14 29.56
CA SER A 18 33.02 -43.57 28.24
C SER A 18 32.71 -42.35 27.39
N ALA A 19 33.65 -42.01 26.50
CA ALA A 19 33.47 -41.02 25.47
C ALA A 19 32.46 -41.53 24.44
N GLY A 20 31.17 -41.21 24.60
CA GLY A 20 30.16 -41.35 23.59
C GLY A 20 30.13 -40.11 22.71
N CYS A 21 30.68 -40.16 21.51
CA CYS A 21 30.44 -39.19 20.45
C CYS A 21 28.98 -39.26 20.04
N SER A 22 28.12 -38.50 20.70
CA SER A 22 26.78 -38.21 20.17
C SER A 22 26.93 -37.09 19.13
N SER A 23 26.94 -37.44 17.87
CA SER A 23 26.66 -36.55 16.77
C SER A 23 25.24 -36.01 16.97
N SER A 24 25.11 -34.86 17.67
CA SER A 24 23.90 -34.10 17.71
C SER A 24 23.64 -33.56 16.30
N SER A 25 22.78 -34.28 15.56
CA SER A 25 22.09 -33.71 14.41
C SER A 25 21.30 -32.52 14.91
N GLN A 26 21.92 -31.33 14.84
CA GLN A 26 21.19 -30.07 14.98
C GLN A 26 20.18 -30.03 13.83
N SER A 27 18.91 -30.35 14.12
CA SER A 27 17.82 -29.97 13.23
C SER A 27 17.95 -28.47 13.01
N PRO A 28 17.89 -27.98 11.77
CA PRO A 28 17.88 -26.54 11.51
C PRO A 28 16.75 -25.95 12.35
N ALA A 29 17.06 -24.92 13.15
CA ALA A 29 16.03 -24.12 13.79
C ALA A 29 15.04 -23.69 12.72
N PRO A 30 13.72 -23.69 12.97
CA PRO A 30 12.75 -23.23 11.99
C PRO A 30 13.17 -21.83 11.55
N ALA A 31 13.38 -21.65 10.25
CA ALA A 31 13.75 -20.38 9.67
C ALA A 31 12.73 -19.35 10.18
N GLY A 32 13.21 -18.36 10.97
CA GLY A 32 12.34 -17.35 11.54
C GLY A 32 11.51 -16.71 10.43
N GLN A 33 10.24 -16.53 10.68
CA GLN A 33 9.30 -15.94 9.71
C GLN A 33 9.85 -14.58 9.25
N GLN A 34 10.22 -14.48 7.98
CA GLN A 34 10.72 -13.25 7.40
C GLN A 34 9.53 -12.36 7.02
N LYS A 35 9.52 -11.13 7.50
CA LYS A 35 8.41 -10.21 7.29
C LYS A 35 8.92 -8.92 6.69
N ILE A 36 8.13 -8.35 5.77
CA ILE A 36 8.33 -7.01 5.24
C ILE A 36 7.10 -6.15 5.48
N MET A 37 7.33 -4.84 5.69
CA MET A 37 6.30 -3.82 5.77
C MET A 37 6.25 -3.05 4.45
N VAL A 38 5.09 -3.02 3.82
CA VAL A 38 4.85 -2.30 2.57
C VAL A 38 3.89 -1.14 2.81
N PHE A 39 4.36 0.08 2.58
CA PHE A 39 3.52 1.26 2.52
C PHE A 39 3.00 1.41 1.09
N ALA A 40 1.69 1.31 0.90
CA ALA A 40 1.08 1.33 -0.43
C ALA A 40 -0.12 2.27 -0.50
N ALA A 41 -0.25 2.95 -1.62
CA ALA A 41 -1.39 3.84 -1.88
C ALA A 41 -2.73 3.12 -1.65
N ALA A 42 -3.71 3.81 -1.11
CA ALA A 42 -5.02 3.28 -0.74
C ALA A 42 -5.72 2.56 -1.91
N SER A 43 -5.60 3.09 -3.13
CA SER A 43 -6.13 2.49 -4.37
C SER A 43 -5.53 1.11 -4.72
N LEU A 44 -4.38 0.76 -4.14
CA LEU A 44 -3.71 -0.53 -4.35
C LEU A 44 -4.20 -1.63 -3.39
N LYS A 45 -5.04 -1.30 -2.41
CA LYS A 45 -5.38 -2.22 -1.30
C LYS A 45 -5.84 -3.60 -1.81
N GLN A 46 -6.79 -3.65 -2.73
CA GLN A 46 -7.34 -4.93 -3.19
C GLN A 46 -6.32 -5.76 -3.98
N THR A 47 -5.57 -5.11 -4.89
CA THR A 47 -4.57 -5.77 -5.73
C THR A 47 -3.35 -6.20 -4.93
N PHE A 48 -2.84 -5.33 -4.05
CA PHE A 48 -1.65 -5.63 -3.25
C PHE A 48 -1.91 -6.69 -2.20
N THR A 49 -3.13 -6.77 -1.64
CA THR A 49 -3.51 -7.90 -0.78
C THR A 49 -3.41 -9.23 -1.56
N LYS A 50 -3.96 -9.30 -2.77
CA LYS A 50 -3.87 -10.50 -3.62
C LYS A 50 -2.42 -10.82 -4.01
N ILE A 51 -1.61 -9.80 -4.35
CA ILE A 51 -0.19 -9.97 -4.67
C ILE A 51 0.59 -10.45 -3.44
N GLY A 52 0.31 -9.92 -2.25
CA GLY A 52 0.90 -10.35 -0.99
C GLY A 52 0.58 -11.79 -0.63
N ASP A 53 -0.66 -12.21 -0.86
CA ASP A 53 -1.09 -13.62 -0.68
C ASP A 53 -0.34 -14.55 -1.64
N GLN A 54 -0.20 -14.14 -2.91
CA GLN A 54 0.58 -14.90 -3.90
C GLN A 54 2.06 -14.94 -3.54
N PHE A 55 2.63 -13.79 -3.17
CA PHE A 55 4.03 -13.69 -2.73
C PHE A 55 4.34 -14.63 -1.56
N SER A 56 3.45 -14.69 -0.56
CA SER A 56 3.63 -15.56 0.61
C SER A 56 3.54 -17.05 0.26
N LYS A 57 2.72 -17.41 -0.72
CA LYS A 57 2.66 -18.79 -1.25
C LYS A 57 3.93 -19.19 -1.99
N ASP A 58 4.48 -18.25 -2.78
CA ASP A 58 5.68 -18.50 -3.59
C ASP A 58 6.98 -18.41 -2.77
N ASN A 59 6.92 -17.85 -1.55
CA ASN A 59 8.04 -17.69 -0.62
C ASN A 59 7.68 -18.24 0.76
N PRO A 60 7.71 -19.57 0.96
CA PRO A 60 7.39 -20.18 2.25
C PRO A 60 8.25 -19.61 3.39
N GLY A 61 7.59 -19.21 4.48
CA GLY A 61 8.24 -18.55 5.62
C GLY A 61 8.36 -17.01 5.47
N ALA A 62 7.94 -16.43 4.35
CA ALA A 62 7.85 -14.99 4.17
C ALA A 62 6.41 -14.49 4.32
N SER A 63 6.24 -13.28 4.85
CA SER A 63 4.96 -12.58 4.95
C SER A 63 5.09 -11.09 4.62
N VAL A 64 4.00 -10.52 4.13
CA VAL A 64 3.90 -9.09 3.81
C VAL A 64 2.84 -8.46 4.70
N GLU A 65 3.21 -7.41 5.41
CA GLU A 65 2.27 -6.52 6.07
C GLU A 65 2.12 -5.24 5.27
N PHE A 66 0.91 -4.70 5.24
CA PHE A 66 0.59 -3.50 4.48
C PHE A 66 0.09 -2.38 5.39
N SER A 67 0.56 -1.16 5.11
CA SER A 67 -0.09 0.07 5.55
C SER A 67 -0.65 0.77 4.32
N PHE A 68 -1.98 0.90 4.25
CA PHE A 68 -2.67 1.54 3.13
C PHE A 68 -3.20 2.90 3.56
N ALA A 69 -2.76 3.96 2.86
CA ALA A 69 -3.22 5.32 3.07
C ALA A 69 -3.02 6.16 1.79
N GLY A 70 -3.37 7.43 1.80
CA GLY A 70 -2.97 8.35 0.73
C GLY A 70 -1.44 8.41 0.62
N SER A 71 -0.91 8.46 -0.61
CA SER A 71 0.55 8.46 -0.82
C SER A 71 1.24 9.65 -0.15
N SER A 72 0.56 10.78 -0.05
CA SER A 72 1.04 11.97 0.67
C SER A 72 1.25 11.71 2.17
N ASP A 73 0.34 10.97 2.80
CA ASP A 73 0.43 10.65 4.22
C ASP A 73 1.52 9.60 4.47
N LEU A 74 1.61 8.60 3.58
CA LEU A 74 2.65 7.58 3.66
C LEU A 74 4.06 8.19 3.54
N VAL A 75 4.29 9.07 2.55
CA VAL A 75 5.60 9.72 2.42
C VAL A 75 5.89 10.65 3.58
N THR A 76 4.88 11.30 4.15
CA THR A 76 5.03 12.12 5.36
C THR A 76 5.44 11.25 6.55
N GLN A 77 4.79 10.11 6.77
CA GLN A 77 5.19 9.15 7.81
C GLN A 77 6.63 8.67 7.63
N LEU A 78 7.02 8.32 6.39
CA LEU A 78 8.38 7.89 6.08
C LEU A 78 9.42 8.98 6.38
N THR A 79 9.14 10.23 6.01
CA THR A 79 10.03 11.37 6.29
C THR A 79 10.12 11.71 7.78
N GLN A 80 9.11 11.33 8.56
CA GLN A 80 9.07 11.44 10.02
C GLN A 80 9.71 10.23 10.73
N GLY A 81 10.26 9.28 9.98
CA GLY A 81 11.01 8.14 10.54
C GLY A 81 10.17 6.87 10.71
N ALA A 82 8.96 6.80 10.16
CA ALA A 82 8.22 5.53 10.12
C ALA A 82 9.00 4.50 9.29
N HIS A 83 9.02 3.26 9.77
CA HIS A 83 9.73 2.17 9.11
C HIS A 83 8.84 1.44 8.11
N ALA A 84 9.35 1.29 6.89
CA ALA A 84 8.81 0.37 5.89
C ALA A 84 9.96 -0.16 5.00
N ASP A 85 9.73 -1.29 4.36
CA ASP A 85 10.69 -1.94 3.47
C ASP A 85 10.46 -1.55 1.99
N VAL A 86 9.21 -1.29 1.63
CA VAL A 86 8.78 -0.92 0.27
C VAL A 86 7.78 0.24 0.35
N PHE A 87 7.88 1.16 -0.59
CA PHE A 87 6.91 2.23 -0.83
C PHE A 87 6.34 2.13 -2.25
N ALA A 88 5.00 2.07 -2.37
CA ALA A 88 4.27 2.09 -3.64
C ALA A 88 3.30 3.27 -3.66
N SER A 89 3.58 4.25 -4.50
CA SER A 89 2.82 5.50 -4.61
C SER A 89 1.83 5.46 -5.76
N ALA A 90 0.72 6.22 -5.65
CA ALA A 90 -0.24 6.43 -6.74
C ALA A 90 0.11 7.62 -7.64
N ASP A 91 1.26 8.25 -7.45
CA ASP A 91 1.83 9.24 -8.35
C ASP A 91 3.36 9.30 -8.23
N THR A 92 4.01 9.88 -9.23
CA THR A 92 5.45 10.14 -9.21
C THR A 92 5.81 11.25 -8.24
N LYS A 93 4.95 12.26 -8.07
CA LYS A 93 5.20 13.43 -7.21
C LYS A 93 5.47 13.04 -5.74
N ASN A 94 4.71 12.10 -5.18
CA ASN A 94 4.95 11.64 -3.80
C ASN A 94 6.13 10.67 -3.73
N MET A 95 6.41 9.87 -4.76
CA MET A 95 7.65 9.08 -4.86
C MET A 95 8.89 9.97 -4.93
N ASP A 96 8.82 11.07 -5.69
CA ASP A 96 9.92 12.04 -5.80
C ASP A 96 10.24 12.72 -4.45
N LYS A 97 9.22 12.97 -3.61
CA LYS A 97 9.45 13.44 -2.23
C LYS A 97 10.25 12.41 -1.42
N ALA A 98 9.92 11.12 -1.53
CA ALA A 98 10.69 10.07 -0.85
C ALA A 98 12.13 9.99 -1.39
N ALA A 99 12.33 10.15 -2.69
CA ALA A 99 13.64 10.19 -3.33
C ALA A 99 14.47 11.39 -2.86
N GLN A 100 13.88 12.60 -2.85
CA GLN A 100 14.52 13.84 -2.39
C GLN A 100 14.88 13.79 -0.90
N ALA A 101 14.08 13.10 -0.09
CA ALA A 101 14.40 12.83 1.32
C ALA A 101 15.47 11.74 1.51
N GLY A 102 16.00 11.18 0.41
CA GLY A 102 17.05 10.17 0.46
C GLY A 102 16.62 8.80 0.97
N LEU A 103 15.30 8.50 0.97
CA LEU A 103 14.73 7.29 1.57
C LEU A 103 14.83 6.06 0.67
N LEU A 104 14.99 6.22 -0.65
CA LEU A 104 15.00 5.09 -1.58
C LEU A 104 16.33 4.35 -1.60
N ALA A 105 16.29 3.02 -1.61
CA ALA A 105 17.48 2.17 -1.73
C ALA A 105 17.98 2.05 -3.18
N GLY A 106 17.11 2.34 -4.16
CA GLY A 106 17.41 2.31 -5.60
C GLY A 106 16.47 3.23 -6.36
N SER A 107 16.48 3.14 -7.68
CA SER A 107 15.56 3.90 -8.53
C SER A 107 14.15 3.30 -8.45
N PRO A 108 13.09 4.12 -8.40
CA PRO A 108 11.73 3.62 -8.47
C PRO A 108 11.42 3.02 -9.84
N VAL A 109 10.54 2.01 -9.86
CA VAL A 109 10.04 1.37 -11.09
C VAL A 109 8.56 1.70 -11.25
N ASN A 110 8.19 2.25 -12.40
CA ASN A 110 6.78 2.44 -12.74
C ASN A 110 6.16 1.07 -13.06
N PHE A 111 5.04 0.73 -12.44
CA PHE A 111 4.45 -0.60 -12.56
C PHE A 111 2.99 -0.60 -13.01
N ALA A 112 2.30 0.54 -12.94
CA ALA A 112 0.91 0.68 -13.34
C ALA A 112 0.57 2.12 -13.69
N SER A 113 -0.59 2.32 -14.31
CA SER A 113 -1.23 3.62 -14.46
C SER A 113 -2.71 3.54 -14.11
N ASN A 114 -3.33 4.69 -13.83
CA ASN A 114 -4.75 4.78 -13.51
C ASN A 114 -5.33 6.11 -13.96
N THR A 115 -6.64 6.15 -14.18
CA THR A 115 -7.36 7.36 -14.57
C THR A 115 -8.54 7.61 -13.63
N LEU A 116 -8.99 8.87 -13.58
CA LEU A 116 -10.13 9.26 -12.77
C LEU A 116 -11.47 8.84 -13.39
N THR A 117 -12.45 8.62 -12.54
CA THR A 117 -13.88 8.50 -12.85
C THR A 117 -14.69 9.17 -11.75
N ILE A 118 -15.96 9.42 -11.99
CA ILE A 118 -16.88 9.91 -10.96
C ILE A 118 -17.63 8.71 -10.41
N ALA A 119 -17.53 8.47 -9.11
CA ALA A 119 -18.37 7.50 -8.40
C ALA A 119 -19.63 8.21 -7.92
N VAL A 120 -20.80 7.60 -8.19
CA VAL A 120 -22.11 8.07 -7.75
C VAL A 120 -22.89 6.89 -7.14
N ALA A 121 -23.98 7.16 -6.42
CA ALA A 121 -24.86 6.12 -5.92
C ALA A 121 -25.41 5.25 -7.08
N PRO A 122 -25.72 3.97 -6.84
CA PRO A 122 -26.32 3.09 -7.84
C PRO A 122 -27.55 3.72 -8.52
N GLY A 123 -27.65 3.59 -9.84
CA GLY A 123 -28.69 4.20 -10.63
C GLY A 123 -28.53 5.69 -10.90
N ASN A 124 -27.46 6.32 -10.41
CA ASN A 124 -27.15 7.73 -10.66
C ASN A 124 -28.32 8.69 -10.42
N PRO A 125 -28.89 8.75 -9.21
CA PRO A 125 -30.14 9.46 -8.93
C PRO A 125 -30.03 10.99 -9.15
N LYS A 126 -28.81 11.53 -9.21
CA LYS A 126 -28.56 12.96 -9.46
C LYS A 126 -28.29 13.27 -10.95
N SER A 127 -28.36 12.28 -11.82
CA SER A 127 -28.14 12.43 -13.27
C SER A 127 -26.84 13.18 -13.59
N ILE A 128 -25.74 12.73 -12.97
CA ILE A 128 -24.38 13.24 -13.21
C ILE A 128 -23.80 12.47 -14.40
N ASN A 129 -23.50 13.16 -15.51
CA ASN A 129 -23.06 12.55 -16.75
C ASN A 129 -21.72 13.07 -17.27
N ALA A 130 -21.18 14.15 -16.65
CA ALA A 130 -19.95 14.81 -17.02
C ALA A 130 -19.26 15.43 -15.82
N PHE A 131 -17.98 15.75 -15.94
CA PHE A 131 -17.23 16.47 -14.89
C PHE A 131 -17.84 17.83 -14.55
N GLN A 132 -18.36 18.55 -15.56
CA GLN A 132 -19.08 19.80 -15.40
C GLN A 132 -20.31 19.68 -14.48
N ASP A 133 -20.99 18.51 -14.46
CA ASP A 133 -22.17 18.31 -13.62
C ASP A 133 -21.87 18.36 -12.12
N LEU A 134 -20.60 18.12 -11.74
CA LEU A 134 -20.17 18.24 -10.35
C LEU A 134 -20.23 19.68 -9.80
N THR A 135 -20.42 20.69 -10.66
CA THR A 135 -20.61 22.08 -10.25
C THR A 135 -22.07 22.47 -10.02
N LYS A 136 -23.02 21.55 -10.23
CA LYS A 136 -24.45 21.82 -10.01
C LYS A 136 -24.72 22.17 -8.55
N PRO A 137 -25.51 23.21 -8.28
CA PRO A 137 -25.83 23.59 -6.91
C PRO A 137 -26.61 22.48 -6.18
N GLY A 138 -26.35 22.33 -4.88
CA GLY A 138 -27.04 21.35 -4.03
C GLY A 138 -26.51 19.91 -4.13
N LEU A 139 -25.39 19.70 -4.84
CA LEU A 139 -24.67 18.42 -4.82
C LEU A 139 -23.63 18.40 -3.70
N ASN A 140 -23.60 17.31 -2.95
CA ASN A 140 -22.50 17.02 -2.02
C ASN A 140 -21.41 16.27 -2.79
N VAL A 141 -20.45 17.02 -3.32
CA VAL A 141 -19.29 16.47 -4.04
C VAL A 141 -18.10 16.35 -3.10
N VAL A 142 -17.43 15.22 -3.11
CA VAL A 142 -16.20 14.99 -2.34
C VAL A 142 -15.06 14.64 -3.30
N VAL A 143 -13.86 15.12 -2.96
CA VAL A 143 -12.63 14.86 -3.72
C VAL A 143 -11.49 14.55 -2.76
N CYS A 144 -10.36 14.11 -3.28
CA CYS A 144 -9.14 14.04 -2.48
C CYS A 144 -8.54 15.43 -2.28
N ALA A 145 -7.86 15.64 -1.15
CA ALA A 145 -7.10 16.87 -0.91
C ALA A 145 -5.97 17.06 -1.97
N PRO A 146 -5.59 18.30 -2.28
CA PRO A 146 -4.68 18.63 -3.38
C PRO A 146 -3.32 17.90 -3.38
N GLN A 147 -2.78 17.58 -2.21
CA GLN A 147 -1.50 16.87 -2.05
C GLN A 147 -1.60 15.37 -2.27
N VAL A 148 -2.82 14.82 -2.22
CA VAL A 148 -3.10 13.39 -2.45
C VAL A 148 -3.10 13.13 -3.96
N PRO A 149 -2.63 11.98 -4.45
CA PRO A 149 -2.53 11.70 -5.89
C PRO A 149 -3.83 11.93 -6.69
N CYS A 150 -4.98 11.45 -6.18
CA CYS A 150 -6.31 11.68 -6.78
C CYS A 150 -6.71 13.16 -6.78
N GLY A 151 -6.38 13.93 -5.75
CA GLY A 151 -6.63 15.35 -5.68
C GLY A 151 -5.76 16.14 -6.65
N SER A 152 -4.48 15.83 -6.74
CA SER A 152 -3.56 16.42 -7.73
C SER A 152 -4.03 16.13 -9.16
N ALA A 153 -4.53 14.92 -9.44
CA ALA A 153 -5.11 14.59 -10.74
C ALA A 153 -6.42 15.38 -10.99
N THR A 154 -7.29 15.50 -9.99
CA THR A 154 -8.53 16.32 -10.08
C THR A 154 -8.19 17.78 -10.38
N GLN A 155 -7.19 18.36 -9.70
CA GLN A 155 -6.74 19.74 -10.00
C GLN A 155 -6.18 19.88 -11.42
N THR A 156 -5.54 18.84 -11.94
CA THR A 156 -5.06 18.83 -13.34
C THR A 156 -6.24 18.88 -14.31
N VAL A 157 -7.32 18.13 -14.05
CA VAL A 157 -8.56 18.24 -14.83
C VAL A 157 -9.16 19.62 -14.72
N GLU A 158 -9.33 20.16 -13.53
CA GLU A 158 -9.86 21.51 -13.30
C GLU A 158 -9.07 22.58 -14.07
N THR A 159 -7.73 22.49 -14.03
CA THR A 159 -6.86 23.45 -14.70
C THR A 159 -7.00 23.37 -16.23
N LYS A 160 -7.08 22.16 -16.77
CA LYS A 160 -7.18 21.94 -18.22
C LYS A 160 -8.55 22.32 -18.79
N THR A 161 -9.59 22.14 -18.01
CA THR A 161 -10.97 22.41 -18.44
C THR A 161 -11.46 23.82 -18.08
N GLY A 162 -10.83 24.47 -17.11
CA GLY A 162 -11.32 25.72 -16.51
C GLY A 162 -12.49 25.50 -15.55
N ILE A 163 -12.97 24.27 -15.37
CA ILE A 163 -14.03 23.92 -14.44
C ILE A 163 -13.45 23.89 -13.03
N LYS A 164 -14.09 24.59 -12.09
CA LYS A 164 -13.68 24.61 -10.69
C LYS A 164 -14.74 23.92 -9.84
N LEU A 165 -14.32 22.88 -9.11
CA LEU A 165 -15.17 22.21 -8.13
C LEU A 165 -15.19 22.98 -6.82
N THR A 166 -16.31 22.88 -6.10
CA THR A 166 -16.45 23.38 -4.74
C THR A 166 -16.88 22.19 -3.85
N PRO A 167 -15.95 21.31 -3.51
CA PRO A 167 -16.27 20.11 -2.76
C PRO A 167 -16.75 20.45 -1.34
N VAL A 168 -17.68 19.68 -0.81
CA VAL A 168 -18.13 19.81 0.59
C VAL A 168 -17.08 19.26 1.57
N SER A 169 -16.17 18.43 1.10
CA SER A 169 -14.99 17.99 1.85
C SER A 169 -13.89 17.45 0.94
N GLU A 170 -12.66 17.52 1.44
CA GLU A 170 -11.45 17.01 0.82
C GLU A 170 -10.87 15.90 1.70
N GLU A 171 -10.61 14.72 1.09
CA GLU A 171 -10.24 13.52 1.81
C GLU A 171 -8.74 13.20 1.70
N SER A 172 -8.22 12.54 2.73
CA SER A 172 -6.82 12.15 2.79
C SER A 172 -6.49 10.92 1.93
N SER A 173 -7.49 10.19 1.45
CA SER A 173 -7.30 9.07 0.51
C SER A 173 -8.49 8.90 -0.42
N VAL A 174 -8.26 8.23 -1.57
CA VAL A 174 -9.35 7.89 -2.51
C VAL A 174 -10.36 6.92 -1.91
N THR A 175 -9.92 6.07 -0.98
CA THR A 175 -10.82 5.15 -0.26
C THR A 175 -11.80 5.93 0.61
N ASP A 176 -11.39 7.04 1.22
CA ASP A 176 -12.28 7.89 2.02
C ASP A 176 -13.32 8.59 1.15
N VAL A 177 -12.92 9.08 -0.04
CA VAL A 177 -13.85 9.61 -1.04
C VAL A 177 -14.88 8.55 -1.42
N LEU A 178 -14.44 7.34 -1.79
CA LEU A 178 -15.32 6.24 -2.16
C LEU A 178 -16.28 5.85 -1.02
N ASN A 179 -15.78 5.81 0.21
CA ASN A 179 -16.56 5.47 1.39
C ASN A 179 -17.69 6.49 1.63
N LYS A 180 -17.45 7.79 1.41
CA LYS A 180 -18.50 8.81 1.54
C LYS A 180 -19.60 8.65 0.51
N VAL A 181 -19.27 8.25 -0.71
CA VAL A 181 -20.28 7.94 -1.75
C VAL A 181 -21.04 6.67 -1.40
N THR A 182 -20.34 5.58 -1.06
CA THR A 182 -20.98 4.29 -0.76
C THR A 182 -21.85 4.31 0.50
N SER A 183 -21.56 5.19 1.45
CA SER A 183 -22.36 5.40 2.67
C SER A 183 -23.49 6.43 2.51
N GLY A 184 -23.63 7.06 1.33
CA GLY A 184 -24.64 8.09 1.07
C GLY A 184 -24.35 9.45 1.72
N GLN A 185 -23.12 9.67 2.22
CA GLN A 185 -22.70 10.97 2.76
C GLN A 185 -22.35 11.99 1.66
N ALA A 186 -22.07 11.50 0.46
CA ALA A 186 -21.82 12.29 -0.73
C ALA A 186 -22.67 11.81 -1.90
N ASP A 187 -23.11 12.74 -2.75
CA ASP A 187 -23.83 12.46 -3.99
C ASP A 187 -22.88 11.96 -5.09
N ALA A 188 -21.65 12.47 -5.07
CA ALA A 188 -20.59 12.12 -6.02
C ALA A 188 -19.19 12.26 -5.40
N GLY A 189 -18.26 11.46 -5.91
CA GLY A 189 -16.84 11.55 -5.57
C GLY A 189 -15.97 11.31 -6.77
N VAL A 190 -14.83 12.01 -6.86
CA VAL A 190 -13.83 11.76 -7.89
C VAL A 190 -12.84 10.71 -7.37
N VAL A 191 -12.83 9.54 -8.01
CA VAL A 191 -12.04 8.37 -7.63
C VAL A 191 -11.32 7.80 -8.86
N TYR A 192 -10.53 6.76 -8.70
CA TYR A 192 -9.98 6.06 -9.86
C TYR A 192 -10.98 5.03 -10.41
N VAL A 193 -10.81 4.70 -11.70
CA VAL A 193 -11.62 3.66 -12.35
C VAL A 193 -11.54 2.32 -11.63
N THR A 194 -10.36 1.99 -11.09
CA THR A 194 -10.14 0.74 -10.33
C THR A 194 -10.87 0.73 -8.98
N ASP A 195 -11.01 1.89 -8.32
CA ASP A 195 -11.75 1.99 -7.05
C ASP A 195 -13.25 1.78 -7.27
N ALA A 196 -13.80 2.43 -8.31
CA ALA A 196 -15.20 2.25 -8.67
C ALA A 196 -15.49 0.81 -9.12
N ALA A 197 -14.61 0.22 -9.95
CA ALA A 197 -14.72 -1.19 -10.35
C ALA A 197 -14.65 -2.13 -9.14
N GLY A 198 -13.75 -1.88 -8.21
CA GLY A 198 -13.58 -2.67 -6.98
C GLY A 198 -14.75 -2.55 -6.00
N ALA A 199 -15.53 -1.47 -6.08
CA ALA A 199 -16.75 -1.27 -5.29
C ALA A 199 -17.94 -2.08 -5.84
N GLY A 200 -17.88 -2.54 -7.09
CA GLY A 200 -18.95 -3.29 -7.72
C GLY A 200 -20.28 -2.52 -7.72
N ASP A 201 -21.36 -3.20 -7.38
CA ASP A 201 -22.72 -2.64 -7.41
C ASP A 201 -22.99 -1.56 -6.34
N LYS A 202 -22.01 -1.23 -5.48
CA LYS A 202 -22.16 -0.19 -4.46
C LYS A 202 -22.10 1.22 -5.02
N VAL A 203 -21.58 1.40 -6.23
CA VAL A 203 -21.53 2.67 -6.95
C VAL A 203 -21.80 2.46 -8.44
N ALA A 204 -22.26 3.49 -9.12
CA ALA A 204 -22.17 3.61 -10.56
C ALA A 204 -20.94 4.50 -10.90
N ALA A 205 -20.20 4.11 -11.93
CA ALA A 205 -19.06 4.88 -12.43
C ALA A 205 -19.51 5.72 -13.63
N VAL A 206 -19.22 7.01 -13.59
CA VAL A 206 -19.45 7.94 -14.70
C VAL A 206 -18.11 8.35 -15.27
N SER A 207 -17.78 7.85 -16.45
CA SER A 207 -16.57 8.23 -17.16
C SER A 207 -16.71 9.64 -17.75
N PHE A 208 -15.59 10.36 -17.82
CA PHE A 208 -15.52 11.67 -18.44
C PHE A 208 -14.21 11.79 -19.25
N PRO A 209 -14.26 12.35 -20.46
CA PRO A 209 -13.12 12.33 -21.39
C PRO A 209 -11.89 13.13 -20.87
N GLU A 210 -12.11 14.15 -20.04
CA GLU A 210 -11.04 15.00 -19.51
C GLU A 210 -10.09 14.23 -18.57
N ALA A 211 -10.51 13.10 -18.02
CA ALA A 211 -9.69 12.21 -17.20
C ALA A 211 -8.43 11.72 -17.95
N ALA A 212 -8.52 11.56 -19.27
CA ALA A 212 -7.39 11.16 -20.11
C ALA A 212 -6.21 12.17 -20.05
N GLY A 213 -6.49 13.42 -19.68
CA GLY A 213 -5.49 14.45 -19.47
C GLY A 213 -4.79 14.41 -18.11
N ALA A 214 -5.17 13.50 -17.19
CA ALA A 214 -4.68 13.44 -15.81
C ALA A 214 -4.41 11.99 -15.38
N VAL A 215 -3.68 11.24 -16.21
CA VAL A 215 -3.29 9.86 -15.92
C VAL A 215 -2.27 9.84 -14.78
N ASN A 216 -2.52 9.03 -13.77
CA ASN A 216 -1.55 8.77 -12.69
C ASN A 216 -0.65 7.59 -13.06
N THR A 217 0.66 7.76 -12.93
CA THR A 217 1.66 6.70 -13.00
C THR A 217 2.02 6.26 -11.58
N TYR A 218 2.06 4.96 -11.37
CA TYR A 218 2.31 4.32 -10.07
C TYR A 218 3.73 3.77 -9.99
N PRO A 219 4.64 4.43 -9.26
CA PRO A 219 5.97 3.91 -8.98
C PRO A 219 6.02 3.09 -7.68
N ILE A 220 6.98 2.14 -7.65
CA ILE A 220 7.31 1.32 -6.47
C ILE A 220 8.83 1.34 -6.28
N ALA A 221 9.29 1.35 -5.03
CA ALA A 221 10.70 1.28 -4.69
C ALA A 221 10.92 0.57 -3.35
N THR A 222 12.09 -0.06 -3.21
CA THR A 222 12.61 -0.49 -1.91
C THR A 222 13.15 0.71 -1.14
N LEU A 223 13.06 0.65 0.19
CA LEU A 223 13.48 1.72 1.08
C LEU A 223 14.82 1.41 1.76
N LYS A 224 15.63 2.47 2.02
CA LYS A 224 16.82 2.37 2.85
C LYS A 224 16.43 2.01 4.29
N GLY A 225 17.28 1.25 4.97
CA GLY A 225 17.01 0.80 6.34
C GLY A 225 16.07 -0.42 6.42
N SER A 226 15.67 -1.00 5.29
CA SER A 226 14.97 -2.29 5.29
C SER A 226 15.82 -3.36 5.99
N GLY A 227 15.23 -3.99 7.00
CA GLY A 227 15.83 -5.16 7.67
C GLY A 227 15.89 -6.41 6.79
N ASN A 228 15.14 -6.41 5.67
CA ASN A 228 14.98 -7.53 4.74
C ASN A 228 15.04 -7.07 3.28
N SER A 229 16.09 -6.33 2.91
CA SER A 229 16.23 -5.72 1.59
C SER A 229 16.09 -6.72 0.42
N SER A 230 16.60 -7.94 0.58
CA SER A 230 16.44 -9.00 -0.42
C SER A 230 14.98 -9.43 -0.60
N LEU A 231 14.23 -9.56 0.50
CA LEU A 231 12.81 -9.93 0.46
C LEU A 231 11.96 -8.76 -0.07
N ALA A 232 12.30 -7.52 0.30
CA ALA A 232 11.68 -6.32 -0.22
C ALA A 232 11.84 -6.22 -1.75
N GLN A 233 13.06 -6.50 -2.28
CA GLN A 233 13.29 -6.52 -3.72
C GLN A 233 12.48 -7.62 -4.40
N LYS A 234 12.43 -8.83 -3.84
CA LYS A 234 11.59 -9.92 -4.38
C LYS A 234 10.11 -9.51 -4.46
N PHE A 235 9.61 -8.76 -3.47
CA PHE A 235 8.23 -8.26 -3.53
C PHE A 235 8.05 -7.24 -4.67
N VAL A 236 8.98 -6.31 -4.86
CA VAL A 236 8.97 -5.38 -6.00
C VAL A 236 8.99 -6.17 -7.32
N ASP A 237 9.85 -7.18 -7.43
CA ASP A 237 9.93 -8.05 -8.62
C ASP A 237 8.62 -8.82 -8.86
N THR A 238 7.94 -9.24 -7.80
CA THR A 238 6.62 -9.90 -7.90
C THR A 238 5.55 -8.92 -8.43
N VAL A 239 5.52 -7.69 -7.94
CA VAL A 239 4.58 -6.64 -8.40
C VAL A 239 4.81 -6.29 -9.87
N THR A 240 6.07 -6.13 -10.27
CA THR A 240 6.46 -5.75 -11.63
C THR A 240 6.51 -6.92 -12.61
N GLY A 241 6.57 -8.14 -12.10
CA GLY A 241 6.61 -9.39 -12.87
C GLY A 241 5.25 -9.84 -13.39
N PRO A 242 5.21 -10.91 -14.20
CA PRO A 242 3.99 -11.35 -14.90
C PRO A 242 2.79 -11.61 -13.98
N ALA A 243 3.00 -12.22 -12.81
CA ALA A 243 1.93 -12.55 -11.87
C ALA A 243 1.28 -11.27 -11.28
N GLY A 244 2.09 -10.33 -10.82
CA GLY A 244 1.62 -9.04 -10.31
C GLY A 244 0.92 -8.22 -11.40
N GLN A 245 1.51 -8.17 -12.59
CA GLN A 245 0.94 -7.46 -13.74
C GLN A 245 -0.40 -8.04 -14.20
N GLN A 246 -0.57 -9.35 -14.12
CA GLN A 246 -1.86 -9.99 -14.39
C GLN A 246 -2.93 -9.57 -13.38
N ILE A 247 -2.62 -9.55 -12.08
CA ILE A 247 -3.55 -9.13 -11.03
C ILE A 247 -3.95 -7.65 -11.21
N LEU A 248 -2.97 -6.79 -11.52
CA LEU A 248 -3.20 -5.36 -11.74
C LEU A 248 -4.08 -5.12 -12.98
N THR A 249 -3.78 -5.79 -14.10
CA THR A 249 -4.57 -5.68 -15.33
C THR A 249 -6.00 -6.16 -15.14
N GLN A 250 -6.21 -7.28 -14.43
CA GLN A 250 -7.55 -7.79 -14.12
C GLN A 250 -8.37 -6.84 -13.24
N ALA A 251 -7.71 -6.01 -12.43
CA ALA A 251 -8.37 -4.99 -11.62
C ALA A 251 -8.60 -3.67 -12.37
N GLY A 252 -8.18 -3.57 -13.63
CA GLY A 252 -8.40 -2.39 -14.48
C GLY A 252 -7.27 -1.37 -14.48
N PHE A 253 -6.12 -1.67 -13.86
CA PHE A 253 -4.94 -0.81 -14.00
C PHE A 253 -4.39 -0.87 -15.42
N GLY A 254 -3.99 0.28 -15.94
CA GLY A 254 -3.24 0.41 -17.19
C GLY A 254 -1.75 0.09 -17.01
N LYS A 255 -1.07 -0.09 -18.15
CA LYS A 255 0.40 -0.16 -18.16
C LYS A 255 0.99 1.21 -17.77
N PRO A 256 2.21 1.24 -17.19
CA PRO A 256 2.89 2.49 -16.83
C PRO A 256 3.25 3.33 -18.05
#